data_0380fadb5fb152854141c981d3ed807c
#
_entry.id   0380fadb5fb152854141c981d3ed807c
#
_cell.length_a   1.000
_cell.length_b   1.000
_cell.length_c   1.000
_cell.angle_alpha   90.00
_cell.angle_beta   90.00
_cell.angle_gamma   90.00
#
_symmetry.space_group_name_H-M   'P 1'
#
loop_
_entity.id
_entity.type
_entity.pdbx_description
1 polymer ?
#
loop_
_entity_poly.entity_id
_entity_poly.type
_entity_poly.pdbx_seq_one_letter_code
_entity_poly.pdbx_strand_id
1 'polypeptide(L)'
;MQDQQFTLPFPDLQVRGGVLVADGYGISLRVLYGKLRVEDGIGAHRRSIALDRAGCGLERLVLLGKTGTLTLESLAWLRAIGAALIHLSADGQVLAHSVPFGYDGHPIRRSQALAIANGLDIDLARDLIARKLDGQRANLVRLQIADLRGFDAMREALDRAGTIDEIRSCEAVAAASYWNGWSNVPLRLRARDLSRVPVRWTRYESRKSTLTGAPRAATNPVNALLNYLYSLLESESRLALLAAGLDPTLGVLHADQRNRDSFALDVMEPIRPAVDAFVLDLLEERVLTSRDFVELPNGICRVRAPLTHDLALTLPRWRQLMAPIVAHLAQAFRNAIGSAIGRTAGSSAAIPRTSDSRIAAKPAPIASPLVATPRRQQQRRPYAGKAWSSPRAEPLALVPTACASCGKPVVKRRRRHCDACIPELRVAHANKVVAAARKALAERAAAGEDPRNSREANRKRGAANAERHRRNHEWACEHGDEGRDAAWFVREVVPKLARYPLSAIATATGLSLATCSRIRSGSQLPHRRHWDALLALVER
;
A
#
# COMPACT_ATOMS: atom_id res chain seq x y z
N MET A 1 -24.90 10.67 -37.90
CA MET A 1 -24.35 10.48 -36.57
C MET A 1 -23.31 9.36 -36.71
N GLN A 2 -22.03 9.73 -36.88
CA GLN A 2 -20.94 8.76 -36.97
C GLN A 2 -20.48 8.44 -35.57
N ASP A 3 -20.58 7.17 -35.20
CA ASP A 3 -20.04 6.61 -33.96
C ASP A 3 -18.55 6.91 -33.89
N GLN A 4 -18.16 7.87 -33.07
CA GLN A 4 -16.77 8.02 -32.64
C GLN A 4 -16.44 6.85 -31.72
N GLN A 5 -15.84 5.80 -32.26
CA GLN A 5 -15.18 4.74 -31.51
C GLN A 5 -14.13 5.36 -30.62
N PHE A 6 -14.45 5.52 -29.33
CA PHE A 6 -13.49 5.75 -28.27
C PHE A 6 -12.65 4.47 -28.12
N THR A 7 -11.62 4.34 -28.91
CA THR A 7 -10.60 3.30 -28.72
C THR A 7 -9.89 3.61 -27.40
N LEU A 8 -10.25 2.91 -26.35
CA LEU A 8 -9.48 2.96 -25.09
C LEU A 8 -8.08 2.40 -25.37
N PRO A 9 -7.03 3.04 -24.85
CA PRO A 9 -5.64 2.66 -25.08
C PRO A 9 -5.19 1.49 -24.17
N PHE A 10 -6.06 0.55 -23.84
CA PHE A 10 -5.66 -0.63 -23.09
C PHE A 10 -5.13 -1.68 -24.05
N PRO A 11 -3.88 -2.13 -23.91
CA PRO A 11 -3.37 -3.24 -24.69
C PRO A 11 -4.19 -4.49 -24.42
N ASP A 12 -4.28 -5.37 -25.42
CA ASP A 12 -4.91 -6.68 -25.24
C ASP A 12 -4.28 -7.46 -24.10
N LEU A 13 -5.08 -8.33 -23.47
CA LEU A 13 -4.57 -9.23 -22.44
C LEU A 13 -3.54 -10.18 -23.08
N GLN A 14 -2.32 -10.18 -22.58
CA GLN A 14 -1.25 -11.05 -23.05
C GLN A 14 -0.24 -11.35 -21.94
N VAL A 15 0.36 -12.53 -22.00
CA VAL A 15 1.48 -12.89 -21.13
C VAL A 15 2.75 -12.24 -21.66
N ARG A 16 3.40 -11.42 -20.84
CA ARG A 16 4.66 -10.74 -21.16
C ARG A 16 5.69 -11.04 -20.08
N GLY A 17 6.83 -11.59 -20.42
CA GLY A 17 7.88 -11.92 -19.44
C GLY A 17 7.38 -12.79 -18.28
N GLY A 18 6.44 -13.70 -18.55
CA GLY A 18 5.83 -14.55 -17.53
C GLY A 18 4.73 -13.90 -16.69
N VAL A 19 4.35 -12.66 -16.98
CA VAL A 19 3.33 -11.91 -16.21
C VAL A 19 2.11 -11.64 -17.08
N LEU A 20 0.92 -11.88 -16.54
CA LEU A 20 -0.37 -11.43 -17.08
C LEU A 20 -1.04 -10.51 -16.07
N VAL A 21 -1.52 -9.35 -16.51
CA VAL A 21 -2.22 -8.39 -15.65
C VAL A 21 -3.66 -8.24 -16.13
N ALA A 22 -4.62 -8.49 -15.24
CA ALA A 22 -6.04 -8.18 -15.43
C ALA A 22 -6.41 -7.00 -14.51
N ASP A 23 -7.04 -5.95 -15.05
CA ASP A 23 -7.23 -4.68 -14.35
C ASP A 23 -8.66 -4.13 -14.51
N GLY A 24 -9.14 -3.47 -13.48
CA GLY A 24 -10.38 -2.71 -13.47
C GLY A 24 -11.60 -3.48 -12.98
N TYR A 25 -12.69 -3.39 -13.74
CA TYR A 25 -13.96 -3.99 -13.38
C TYR A 25 -14.23 -5.28 -14.15
N GLY A 26 -15.08 -6.15 -13.57
CA GLY A 26 -15.55 -7.36 -14.24
C GLY A 26 -14.49 -8.41 -14.48
N ILE A 27 -13.43 -8.44 -13.66
CA ILE A 27 -12.39 -9.47 -13.73
C ILE A 27 -13.05 -10.85 -13.56
N SER A 28 -12.76 -11.78 -14.47
CA SER A 28 -13.28 -13.13 -14.42
C SER A 28 -12.19 -14.15 -14.75
N LEU A 29 -12.00 -15.11 -13.84
CA LEU A 29 -11.11 -16.24 -14.00
C LEU A 29 -11.91 -17.53 -13.96
N ARG A 30 -11.89 -18.29 -15.04
CA ARG A 30 -12.58 -19.58 -15.14
C ARG A 30 -11.84 -20.54 -16.07
N VAL A 31 -12.03 -21.81 -15.88
CA VAL A 31 -11.50 -22.84 -16.79
C VAL A 31 -12.63 -23.26 -17.73
N LEU A 32 -12.38 -23.19 -19.02
CA LEU A 32 -13.28 -23.64 -20.07
C LEU A 32 -12.51 -24.54 -21.04
N TYR A 33 -12.99 -25.75 -21.26
CA TYR A 33 -12.35 -26.75 -22.15
C TYR A 33 -10.87 -26.96 -21.83
N GLY A 34 -10.53 -26.98 -20.52
CA GLY A 34 -9.15 -27.17 -20.02
C GLY A 34 -8.26 -25.94 -20.10
N LYS A 35 -8.69 -24.85 -20.72
CA LYS A 35 -7.96 -23.57 -20.84
C LYS A 35 -8.35 -22.60 -19.74
N LEU A 36 -7.39 -21.86 -19.19
CA LEU A 36 -7.68 -20.74 -18.29
C LEU A 36 -8.12 -19.54 -19.12
N ARG A 37 -9.37 -19.13 -18.92
CA ARG A 37 -9.91 -17.91 -19.49
C ARG A 37 -9.83 -16.79 -18.46
N VAL A 38 -9.09 -15.74 -18.83
CA VAL A 38 -8.96 -14.51 -18.06
C VAL A 38 -9.65 -13.39 -18.82
N GLU A 39 -10.52 -12.66 -18.15
CA GLU A 39 -11.27 -11.56 -18.71
C GLU A 39 -11.23 -10.36 -17.77
N ASP A 40 -11.26 -9.16 -18.33
CA ASP A 40 -11.48 -7.90 -17.61
C ASP A 40 -12.25 -6.90 -18.47
N GLY A 41 -12.62 -5.76 -17.86
CA GLY A 41 -13.43 -4.74 -18.54
C GLY A 41 -14.93 -5.06 -18.57
N ILE A 42 -15.73 -4.10 -19.07
CA ILE A 42 -17.19 -4.16 -19.12
C ILE A 42 -17.68 -3.75 -20.52
N GLY A 43 -18.74 -4.41 -21.00
CA GLY A 43 -19.39 -4.08 -22.28
C GLY A 43 -18.43 -4.18 -23.45
N ALA A 44 -18.41 -3.15 -24.30
CA ALA A 44 -17.56 -3.08 -25.50
C ALA A 44 -16.03 -3.03 -25.17
N HIS A 45 -15.67 -2.79 -23.92
CA HIS A 45 -14.29 -2.72 -23.47
C HIS A 45 -13.81 -4.00 -22.77
N ARG A 46 -14.60 -5.07 -22.86
CA ARG A 46 -14.23 -6.37 -22.29
C ARG A 46 -13.10 -6.98 -23.09
N ARG A 47 -12.01 -7.34 -22.39
CA ARG A 47 -10.86 -8.05 -22.96
C ARG A 47 -10.88 -9.49 -22.46
N SER A 48 -10.33 -10.39 -23.23
CA SER A 48 -10.31 -11.83 -22.92
C SER A 48 -9.09 -12.49 -23.52
N ILE A 49 -8.49 -13.41 -22.76
CA ILE A 49 -7.46 -14.32 -23.21
C ILE A 49 -7.77 -15.73 -22.73
N ALA A 50 -7.46 -16.74 -23.55
CA ALA A 50 -7.53 -18.15 -23.19
C ALA A 50 -6.12 -18.75 -23.25
N LEU A 51 -5.67 -19.33 -22.13
CA LEU A 51 -4.33 -19.87 -21.98
C LEU A 51 -4.38 -21.39 -21.92
N ASP A 52 -3.53 -22.03 -22.67
CA ASP A 52 -3.26 -23.46 -22.58
C ASP A 52 -2.27 -23.76 -21.45
N ARG A 53 -2.37 -24.93 -20.80
CA ARG A 53 -1.40 -25.33 -19.77
C ARG A 53 0.02 -25.46 -20.32
N ALA A 54 0.14 -26.01 -21.52
CA ALA A 54 1.41 -26.17 -22.17
C ALA A 54 1.79 -24.88 -22.93
N GLY A 55 2.99 -24.37 -22.68
CA GLY A 55 3.58 -23.29 -23.47
C GLY A 55 3.04 -21.88 -23.22
N CYS A 56 2.11 -21.66 -22.27
CA CYS A 56 1.62 -20.31 -22.00
C CYS A 56 2.66 -19.40 -21.32
N GLY A 57 3.70 -19.97 -20.71
CA GLY A 57 4.77 -19.23 -20.04
C GLY A 57 4.31 -18.36 -18.86
N LEU A 58 3.10 -18.56 -18.35
CA LEU A 58 2.58 -17.78 -17.24
C LEU A 58 3.23 -18.19 -15.92
N GLU A 59 3.85 -17.25 -15.23
CA GLU A 59 4.42 -17.41 -13.89
C GLU A 59 3.70 -16.61 -12.82
N ARG A 60 3.16 -15.45 -13.20
CA ARG A 60 2.45 -14.50 -12.30
C ARG A 60 1.17 -14.01 -12.96
N LEU A 61 0.04 -14.22 -12.33
CA LEU A 61 -1.23 -13.60 -12.67
C LEU A 61 -1.52 -12.49 -11.65
N VAL A 62 -1.49 -11.24 -12.09
CA VAL A 62 -1.75 -10.06 -11.25
C VAL A 62 -3.15 -9.56 -11.51
N LEU A 63 -3.97 -9.46 -10.46
CA LEU A 63 -5.31 -8.90 -10.49
C LEU A 63 -5.31 -7.54 -9.81
N LEU A 64 -5.73 -6.50 -10.53
CA LEU A 64 -5.82 -5.12 -10.05
C LEU A 64 -7.28 -4.68 -10.06
N GLY A 65 -7.99 -4.85 -8.95
CA GLY A 65 -9.41 -4.46 -8.91
C GLY A 65 -10.13 -4.92 -7.66
N LYS A 66 -11.37 -4.44 -7.53
CA LYS A 66 -12.23 -4.75 -6.37
C LYS A 66 -13.39 -5.69 -6.72
N THR A 67 -13.69 -5.85 -8.00
CA THR A 67 -14.87 -6.60 -8.45
C THR A 67 -14.48 -7.65 -9.47
N GLY A 68 -15.02 -8.84 -9.31
CA GLY A 68 -14.74 -9.94 -10.21
C GLY A 68 -15.16 -11.29 -9.65
N THR A 69 -14.95 -12.33 -10.43
CA THR A 69 -15.23 -13.73 -10.07
C THR A 69 -14.00 -14.59 -10.33
N LEU A 70 -13.79 -15.57 -9.46
CA LEU A 70 -12.71 -16.53 -9.58
C LEU A 70 -13.29 -17.91 -9.25
N THR A 71 -13.07 -18.89 -10.13
CA THR A 71 -13.49 -20.27 -9.87
C THR A 71 -12.38 -21.03 -9.13
N LEU A 72 -12.75 -21.97 -8.28
CA LEU A 72 -11.79 -22.84 -7.59
C LEU A 72 -10.94 -23.64 -8.58
N GLU A 73 -11.53 -24.01 -9.72
CA GLU A 73 -10.83 -24.70 -10.78
C GLU A 73 -9.70 -23.86 -11.41
N SER A 74 -9.90 -22.53 -11.49
CA SER A 74 -8.84 -21.63 -11.98
C SER A 74 -7.63 -21.58 -11.04
N LEU A 75 -7.83 -21.69 -9.73
CA LEU A 75 -6.73 -21.82 -8.76
C LEU A 75 -5.99 -23.14 -8.91
N ALA A 76 -6.73 -24.25 -9.07
CA ALA A 76 -6.14 -25.56 -9.32
C ALA A 76 -5.37 -25.57 -10.65
N TRP A 77 -5.86 -24.91 -11.67
CA TRP A 77 -5.21 -24.76 -12.96
C TRP A 77 -3.88 -23.99 -12.85
N LEU A 78 -3.88 -22.83 -12.16
CA LEU A 78 -2.68 -22.02 -11.92
C LEU A 78 -1.62 -22.82 -11.12
N ARG A 79 -2.06 -23.54 -10.09
CA ARG A 79 -1.19 -24.42 -9.31
C ARG A 79 -0.53 -25.49 -10.18
N ALA A 80 -1.28 -26.10 -11.10
CA ALA A 80 -0.79 -27.18 -11.94
C ALA A 80 0.33 -26.73 -12.90
N ILE A 81 0.37 -25.47 -13.29
CA ILE A 81 1.44 -24.90 -14.13
C ILE A 81 2.52 -24.17 -13.31
N GLY A 82 2.43 -24.14 -11.98
CA GLY A 82 3.39 -23.45 -11.13
C GLY A 82 3.24 -21.92 -11.13
N ALA A 83 2.11 -21.37 -11.59
CA ALA A 83 1.87 -19.94 -11.61
C ALA A 83 1.28 -19.45 -10.28
N ALA A 84 1.78 -18.32 -9.77
CA ALA A 84 1.23 -17.63 -8.61
C ALA A 84 0.17 -16.59 -9.02
N LEU A 85 -0.88 -16.48 -8.20
CA LEU A 85 -1.86 -15.40 -8.30
C LEU A 85 -1.54 -14.34 -7.25
N ILE A 86 -1.57 -13.07 -7.65
CA ILE A 86 -1.37 -11.90 -6.80
C ILE A 86 -2.58 -10.98 -7.01
N HIS A 87 -3.34 -10.73 -5.95
CA HIS A 87 -4.46 -9.79 -6.00
C HIS A 87 -4.14 -8.53 -5.19
N LEU A 88 -4.08 -7.41 -5.89
CA LEU A 88 -3.86 -6.09 -5.32
C LEU A 88 -5.16 -5.28 -5.35
N SER A 89 -5.42 -4.54 -4.27
CA SER A 89 -6.49 -3.55 -4.26
C SER A 89 -6.12 -2.33 -5.11
N ALA A 90 -7.11 -1.49 -5.43
CA ALA A 90 -6.87 -0.24 -6.16
C ALA A 90 -5.92 0.73 -5.42
N ASP A 91 -5.68 0.54 -4.12
CA ASP A 91 -4.72 1.29 -3.32
C ASP A 91 -3.37 0.57 -3.14
N GLY A 92 -3.11 -0.45 -3.94
CA GLY A 92 -1.84 -1.16 -3.98
C GLY A 92 -1.60 -2.05 -2.76
N GLN A 93 -2.65 -2.41 -1.98
CA GLN A 93 -2.51 -3.39 -0.91
C GLN A 93 -2.64 -4.80 -1.46
N VAL A 94 -1.81 -5.72 -0.98
CA VAL A 94 -1.96 -7.15 -1.28
C VAL A 94 -3.17 -7.68 -0.53
N LEU A 95 -4.23 -8.03 -1.28
CA LEU A 95 -5.48 -8.57 -0.71
C LEU A 95 -5.43 -10.08 -0.57
N ALA A 96 -4.86 -10.77 -1.56
CA ALA A 96 -4.72 -12.21 -1.57
C ALA A 96 -3.57 -12.64 -2.49
N HIS A 97 -3.02 -13.79 -2.20
CA HIS A 97 -2.08 -14.48 -3.08
C HIS A 97 -2.33 -16.00 -3.03
N SER A 98 -2.03 -16.67 -4.11
CA SER A 98 -2.01 -18.13 -4.19
C SER A 98 -0.61 -18.56 -4.56
N VAL A 99 -0.06 -19.52 -3.82
CA VAL A 99 1.27 -20.08 -4.08
C VAL A 99 1.16 -21.45 -4.73
N PRO A 100 2.02 -21.74 -5.72
CA PRO A 100 1.97 -23.02 -6.42
C PRO A 100 2.68 -24.16 -5.68
N PHE A 101 3.33 -23.88 -4.54
CA PHE A 101 4.22 -24.86 -3.87
C PHE A 101 3.59 -25.45 -2.62
N GLY A 102 4.05 -26.67 -2.27
CA GLY A 102 3.84 -27.27 -0.95
C GLY A 102 4.85 -26.73 0.08
N TYR A 103 4.52 -26.93 1.36
CA TYR A 103 5.35 -26.45 2.47
C TYR A 103 6.09 -27.63 3.12
N ASP A 104 7.40 -27.78 2.89
CA ASP A 104 8.25 -28.78 3.57
C ASP A 104 9.25 -28.18 4.57
N GLY A 105 9.00 -26.97 5.03
CA GLY A 105 9.95 -26.18 5.83
C GLY A 105 9.81 -26.29 7.35
N HIS A 106 9.30 -27.41 7.92
CA HIS A 106 9.08 -27.50 9.38
C HIS A 106 10.33 -27.21 10.24
N PRO A 107 11.53 -27.74 9.94
CA PRO A 107 12.70 -27.44 10.77
C PRO A 107 13.10 -25.97 10.68
N ILE A 108 13.13 -25.40 9.47
CA ILE A 108 13.57 -24.01 9.26
C ILE A 108 12.62 -23.01 9.91
N ARG A 109 11.30 -23.27 9.91
CA ARG A 109 10.31 -22.44 10.60
C ARG A 109 10.46 -22.48 12.13
N ARG A 110 10.82 -23.65 12.67
CA ARG A 110 11.13 -23.74 14.11
C ARG A 110 12.34 -22.89 14.45
N SER A 111 13.40 -22.92 13.64
CA SER A 111 14.57 -22.06 13.82
C SER A 111 14.21 -20.58 13.71
N GLN A 112 13.41 -20.20 12.72
CA GLN A 112 12.92 -18.84 12.56
C GLN A 112 12.14 -18.37 13.81
N ALA A 113 11.24 -19.20 14.33
CA ALA A 113 10.48 -18.88 15.55
C ALA A 113 11.36 -18.73 16.80
N LEU A 114 12.50 -19.39 16.83
CA LEU A 114 13.46 -19.33 17.96
C LEU A 114 14.55 -18.25 17.76
N ALA A 115 14.56 -17.57 16.61
CA ALA A 115 15.60 -16.57 16.29
C ALA A 115 15.75 -15.48 17.37
N ILE A 116 14.64 -14.96 17.86
CA ILE A 116 14.62 -13.94 18.92
C ILE A 116 15.28 -14.47 20.22
N ALA A 117 14.99 -15.72 20.61
CA ALA A 117 15.55 -16.31 21.81
C ALA A 117 17.06 -16.55 21.71
N ASN A 118 17.59 -16.66 20.49
CA ASN A 118 19.01 -16.96 20.21
C ASN A 118 19.82 -15.72 19.80
N GLY A 119 19.22 -14.54 19.72
CA GLY A 119 19.86 -13.29 19.26
C GLY A 119 20.15 -13.23 17.76
N LEU A 120 19.72 -14.24 16.99
CA LEU A 120 19.90 -14.29 15.54
C LEU A 120 19.09 -13.20 14.82
N ASP A 121 17.97 -12.79 15.39
CA ASP A 121 17.12 -11.71 14.88
C ASP A 121 17.90 -10.39 14.78
N ILE A 122 18.73 -10.06 15.77
CA ILE A 122 19.54 -8.82 15.81
C ILE A 122 20.55 -8.82 14.66
N ASP A 123 21.26 -9.94 14.44
CA ASP A 123 22.27 -10.04 13.40
C ASP A 123 21.65 -9.97 12.00
N LEU A 124 20.52 -10.68 11.80
CA LEU A 124 19.80 -10.65 10.54
C LEU A 124 19.17 -9.28 10.26
N ALA A 125 18.57 -8.64 11.28
CA ALA A 125 18.01 -7.31 11.13
C ALA A 125 19.09 -6.27 10.78
N ARG A 126 20.26 -6.36 11.43
CA ARG A 126 21.40 -5.48 11.15
C ARG A 126 21.89 -5.66 9.71
N ASP A 127 22.06 -6.89 9.21
CA ASP A 127 22.47 -7.17 7.82
C ASP A 127 21.44 -6.62 6.81
N LEU A 128 20.15 -6.87 7.05
CA LEU A 128 19.09 -6.38 6.16
C LEU A 128 19.07 -4.86 6.06
N ILE A 129 19.19 -4.16 7.21
CA ILE A 129 19.20 -2.69 7.23
C ILE A 129 20.51 -2.13 6.69
N ALA A 130 21.66 -2.78 6.93
CA ALA A 130 22.92 -2.38 6.32
C ALA A 130 22.83 -2.33 4.80
N ARG A 131 22.37 -3.41 4.18
CA ARG A 131 22.16 -3.49 2.72
C ARG A 131 21.18 -2.42 2.21
N LYS A 132 20.11 -2.14 2.97
CA LYS A 132 19.18 -1.06 2.65
C LYS A 132 19.90 0.30 2.64
N LEU A 133 20.64 0.62 3.69
CA LEU A 133 21.35 1.90 3.81
C LEU A 133 22.41 2.05 2.72
N ASP A 134 23.16 0.98 2.40
CA ASP A 134 24.14 1.00 1.33
C ASP A 134 23.50 1.33 -0.03
N GLY A 135 22.34 0.73 -0.34
CA GLY A 135 21.58 1.03 -1.56
C GLY A 135 20.98 2.44 -1.56
N GLN A 136 20.48 2.91 -0.41
CA GLN A 136 19.97 4.29 -0.26
C GLN A 136 21.09 5.32 -0.44
N ARG A 137 22.28 5.04 0.09
CA ARG A 137 23.47 5.88 -0.12
C ARG A 137 23.79 6.04 -1.60
N ALA A 138 23.78 4.95 -2.36
CA ALA A 138 23.99 4.99 -3.80
C ALA A 138 22.98 5.90 -4.53
N ASN A 139 21.72 5.86 -4.13
CA ASN A 139 20.68 6.74 -4.68
C ASN A 139 20.91 8.21 -4.29
N LEU A 140 21.37 8.51 -3.06
CA LEU A 140 21.69 9.88 -2.65
C LEU A 140 22.88 10.44 -3.43
N VAL A 141 23.92 9.63 -3.68
CA VAL A 141 25.05 10.01 -4.55
C VAL A 141 24.54 10.31 -5.97
N ARG A 142 23.70 9.48 -6.53
CA ARG A 142 23.05 9.71 -7.83
C ARG A 142 22.27 11.03 -7.86
N LEU A 143 21.54 11.36 -6.79
CA LEU A 143 20.82 12.62 -6.63
C LEU A 143 21.73 13.82 -6.36
N GLN A 144 23.06 13.62 -6.35
CA GLN A 144 24.08 14.64 -6.12
C GLN A 144 23.92 15.38 -4.79
N ILE A 145 23.49 14.65 -3.74
CA ILE A 145 23.40 15.20 -2.39
C ILE A 145 24.82 15.42 -1.86
N ALA A 146 25.18 16.68 -1.60
CA ALA A 146 26.54 17.06 -1.25
C ALA A 146 26.97 16.64 0.15
N ASP A 147 26.05 16.63 1.12
CA ASP A 147 26.33 16.27 2.51
C ASP A 147 25.66 14.94 2.91
N LEU A 148 26.46 13.90 2.99
CA LEU A 148 26.06 12.57 3.41
C LEU A 148 26.54 12.20 4.83
N ARG A 149 27.26 13.08 5.53
CA ARG A 149 27.88 12.79 6.83
C ARG A 149 26.88 12.28 7.86
N GLY A 150 25.70 12.89 7.95
CA GLY A 150 24.64 12.45 8.84
C GLY A 150 24.08 11.08 8.49
N PHE A 151 24.02 10.75 7.20
CA PHE A 151 23.60 9.44 6.72
C PHE A 151 24.69 8.39 7.01
N ASP A 152 25.95 8.68 6.70
CA ASP A 152 27.08 7.78 6.91
C ASP A 152 27.29 7.49 8.41
N ALA A 153 27.11 8.48 9.29
CA ALA A 153 27.14 8.28 10.74
C ALA A 153 26.07 7.28 11.24
N MET A 154 24.89 7.25 10.63
CA MET A 154 23.86 6.24 10.96
C MET A 154 24.24 4.85 10.45
N ARG A 155 24.91 4.77 9.31
CA ARG A 155 25.44 3.50 8.81
C ARG A 155 26.49 2.90 9.76
N GLU A 156 27.41 3.74 10.27
CA GLU A 156 28.40 3.33 11.27
C GLU A 156 27.77 2.99 12.63
N ALA A 157 26.77 3.76 13.07
CA ALA A 157 26.04 3.49 14.32
C ALA A 157 25.29 2.14 14.27
N LEU A 158 24.76 1.77 13.08
CA LEU A 158 24.10 0.50 12.86
C LEU A 158 25.03 -0.70 13.14
N ASP A 159 26.31 -0.61 12.78
CA ASP A 159 27.25 -1.72 13.01
C ASP A 159 27.49 -1.99 14.51
N ARG A 160 27.26 -0.97 15.35
CA ARG A 160 27.39 -1.05 16.83
C ARG A 160 26.06 -1.35 17.53
N ALA A 161 24.93 -1.32 16.80
CA ALA A 161 23.61 -1.54 17.39
C ALA A 161 23.47 -2.95 17.95
N GLY A 162 23.18 -3.07 19.23
CA GLY A 162 23.03 -4.34 19.96
C GLY A 162 21.58 -4.77 20.18
N THR A 163 20.62 -3.93 19.81
CA THR A 163 19.19 -4.19 19.98
C THR A 163 18.38 -3.84 18.73
N ILE A 164 17.22 -4.47 18.57
CA ILE A 164 16.30 -4.17 17.46
C ILE A 164 15.84 -2.70 17.48
N ASP A 165 15.66 -2.12 18.67
CA ASP A 165 15.22 -0.72 18.78
C ASP A 165 16.33 0.27 18.38
N GLU A 166 17.59 -0.04 18.65
CA GLU A 166 18.73 0.73 18.14
C GLU A 166 18.83 0.64 16.62
N ILE A 167 18.69 -0.57 16.04
CA ILE A 167 18.66 -0.79 14.60
C ILE A 167 17.55 0.04 13.94
N ARG A 168 16.34 0.01 14.49
CA ARG A 168 15.20 0.81 14.02
C ARG A 168 15.44 2.31 14.14
N SER A 169 16.12 2.73 15.21
CA SER A 169 16.45 4.13 15.42
C SER A 169 17.43 4.64 14.37
N CYS A 170 18.49 3.88 14.08
CA CYS A 170 19.44 4.19 13.00
C CYS A 170 18.73 4.26 11.65
N GLU A 171 17.87 3.27 11.34
CA GLU A 171 17.08 3.22 10.11
C GLU A 171 16.15 4.43 9.99
N ALA A 172 15.42 4.79 11.05
CA ALA A 172 14.46 5.89 11.01
C ALA A 172 15.13 7.25 10.75
N VAL A 173 16.31 7.50 11.37
CA VAL A 173 17.07 8.73 11.14
C VAL A 173 17.65 8.75 9.72
N ALA A 174 18.24 7.65 9.27
CA ALA A 174 18.76 7.53 7.91
C ALA A 174 17.63 7.70 6.86
N ALA A 175 16.46 7.09 7.08
CA ALA A 175 15.30 7.23 6.20
C ALA A 175 14.79 8.68 6.13
N ALA A 176 14.82 9.43 7.23
CA ALA A 176 14.45 10.83 7.23
C ALA A 176 15.41 11.66 6.35
N SER A 177 16.72 11.44 6.48
CA SER A 177 17.75 12.07 5.64
C SER A 177 17.58 11.66 4.17
N TYR A 178 17.36 10.37 3.90
CA TYR A 178 17.16 9.83 2.56
C TYR A 178 15.99 10.50 1.84
N TRP A 179 14.81 10.53 2.47
CA TRP A 179 13.63 11.13 1.84
C TRP A 179 13.71 12.66 1.74
N ASN A 180 14.50 13.30 2.59
CA ASN A 180 14.82 14.72 2.42
C ASN A 180 15.69 14.96 1.17
N GLY A 181 16.63 14.06 0.87
CA GLY A 181 17.42 14.10 -0.36
C GLY A 181 16.58 13.96 -1.65
N TRP A 182 15.39 13.38 -1.56
CA TRP A 182 14.44 13.30 -2.67
C TRP A 182 13.62 14.59 -2.87
N SER A 183 13.67 15.54 -1.92
CA SER A 183 12.94 16.79 -2.06
C SER A 183 13.35 17.49 -3.35
N ASN A 184 12.35 17.89 -4.12
CA ASN A 184 12.53 18.53 -5.43
C ASN A 184 12.93 17.61 -6.61
N VAL A 185 12.89 16.28 -6.46
CA VAL A 185 12.97 15.40 -7.64
C VAL A 185 11.89 15.82 -8.65
N PRO A 186 12.26 16.23 -9.86
CA PRO A 186 11.31 16.75 -10.84
C PRO A 186 10.47 15.62 -11.43
N LEU A 187 9.20 15.91 -11.63
CA LEU A 187 8.29 15.05 -12.38
C LEU A 187 8.08 15.64 -13.78
N ARG A 188 8.50 14.93 -14.82
CA ARG A 188 8.28 15.33 -16.20
C ARG A 188 6.86 15.01 -16.63
N LEU A 189 5.99 15.99 -16.52
CA LEU A 189 4.62 15.90 -17.06
C LEU A 189 4.56 16.57 -18.43
N ARG A 190 3.68 16.05 -19.31
CA ARG A 190 3.43 16.65 -20.62
C ARG A 190 2.92 18.10 -20.44
N ALA A 191 3.50 19.07 -21.13
CA ALA A 191 3.20 20.51 -20.96
C ALA A 191 1.69 20.84 -20.97
N ARG A 192 0.93 20.23 -21.90
CA ARG A 192 -0.54 20.43 -21.99
C ARG A 192 -1.34 19.86 -20.80
N ASP A 193 -0.72 19.04 -19.98
CA ASP A 193 -1.37 18.41 -18.82
C ASP A 193 -1.11 19.20 -17.52
N LEU A 194 -0.11 20.10 -17.50
CA LEU A 194 0.27 20.86 -16.31
C LEU A 194 -0.88 21.72 -15.75
N SER A 195 -1.72 22.29 -16.61
CA SER A 195 -2.91 23.06 -16.17
C SER A 195 -4.07 22.20 -15.66
N ARG A 196 -4.00 20.87 -15.86
CA ARG A 196 -5.08 19.92 -15.54
C ARG A 196 -4.79 19.06 -14.33
N VAL A 197 -3.57 19.12 -13.82
CA VAL A 197 -3.15 18.33 -12.65
C VAL A 197 -2.95 19.23 -11.43
N PRO A 198 -3.11 18.70 -10.21
CA PRO A 198 -2.79 19.44 -9.00
C PRO A 198 -1.31 19.87 -8.97
N VAL A 199 -1.00 21.05 -8.45
CA VAL A 199 0.39 21.55 -8.35
C VAL A 199 1.31 20.56 -7.62
N ARG A 200 0.81 19.88 -6.59
CA ARG A 200 1.56 18.84 -5.85
C ARG A 200 1.97 17.62 -6.69
N TRP A 201 1.50 17.52 -7.94
CA TRP A 201 1.91 16.45 -8.86
C TRP A 201 3.14 16.80 -9.70
N THR A 202 3.61 18.04 -9.66
CA THR A 202 4.71 18.49 -10.52
C THR A 202 6.10 18.22 -9.95
N ARG A 203 6.19 17.91 -8.65
CA ARG A 203 7.44 17.59 -7.97
C ARG A 203 7.22 16.70 -6.75
N TYR A 204 8.24 16.01 -6.33
CA TYR A 204 8.25 15.30 -5.06
C TYR A 204 8.55 16.27 -3.92
N GLU A 205 7.74 16.26 -2.88
CA GLU A 205 7.92 17.12 -1.70
C GLU A 205 8.25 16.32 -0.45
N SER A 206 7.58 15.19 -0.25
CA SER A 206 7.75 14.36 0.95
C SER A 206 7.22 12.95 0.75
N ARG A 207 7.82 11.98 1.46
CA ARG A 207 7.29 10.63 1.57
C ARG A 207 6.03 10.56 2.44
N LYS A 208 5.88 11.50 3.38
CA LYS A 208 4.70 11.59 4.25
C LYS A 208 3.52 12.15 3.49
N SER A 209 2.38 11.49 3.63
CA SER A 209 1.13 12.00 3.06
C SER A 209 0.67 13.26 3.78
N THR A 210 0.31 14.29 3.01
CA THR A 210 -0.31 15.50 3.55
C THR A 210 -1.73 15.27 4.07
N LEU A 211 -2.37 14.15 3.70
CA LEU A 211 -3.72 13.77 4.13
C LEU A 211 -3.73 13.04 5.47
N THR A 212 -2.79 12.13 5.69
CA THR A 212 -2.84 11.19 6.83
C THR A 212 -1.53 11.13 7.62
N GLY A 213 -0.44 11.71 7.12
CA GLY A 213 0.92 11.52 7.63
C GLY A 213 1.53 10.15 7.29
N ALA A 214 0.74 9.19 6.82
CA ALA A 214 1.20 7.85 6.47
C ALA A 214 1.59 7.75 4.98
N PRO A 215 2.70 7.08 4.62
CA PRO A 215 3.17 6.97 3.23
C PRO A 215 2.17 6.31 2.28
N ARG A 216 1.31 5.42 2.78
CA ARG A 216 0.34 4.66 1.97
C ARG A 216 -0.73 5.53 1.29
N ALA A 217 -1.08 6.66 1.87
CA ALA A 217 -2.03 7.62 1.28
C ALA A 217 -1.29 8.59 0.36
N ALA A 218 -0.73 8.12 -0.74
CA ALA A 218 0.02 8.93 -1.68
C ALA A 218 -0.78 10.14 -2.17
N THR A 219 -0.19 11.33 -2.17
CA THR A 219 -0.81 12.57 -2.65
C THR A 219 -0.19 13.10 -3.93
N ASN A 220 0.87 12.45 -4.41
CA ASN A 220 1.58 12.79 -5.64
C ASN A 220 1.96 11.53 -6.43
N PRO A 221 2.26 11.66 -7.73
CA PRO A 221 2.63 10.57 -8.62
C PRO A 221 3.82 9.75 -8.14
N VAL A 222 4.89 10.38 -7.64
CA VAL A 222 6.10 9.67 -7.19
C VAL A 222 5.77 8.71 -6.05
N ASN A 223 5.04 9.16 -5.05
CA ASN A 223 4.59 8.30 -3.95
C ASN A 223 3.62 7.21 -4.42
N ALA A 224 2.79 7.48 -5.43
CA ALA A 224 1.90 6.48 -6.02
C ALA A 224 2.70 5.37 -6.75
N LEU A 225 3.74 5.73 -7.50
CA LEU A 225 4.67 4.80 -8.15
C LEU A 225 5.39 3.93 -7.12
N LEU A 226 6.01 4.56 -6.11
CA LEU A 226 6.70 3.86 -5.02
C LEU A 226 5.76 2.88 -4.30
N ASN A 227 4.54 3.31 -3.95
CA ASN A 227 3.59 2.45 -3.25
C ASN A 227 3.18 1.25 -4.09
N TYR A 228 2.93 1.45 -5.39
CA TYR A 228 2.55 0.36 -6.29
C TYR A 228 3.70 -0.66 -6.45
N LEU A 229 4.91 -0.19 -6.71
CA LEU A 229 6.08 -1.06 -6.87
C LEU A 229 6.46 -1.77 -5.55
N TYR A 230 6.32 -1.11 -4.40
CA TYR A 230 6.53 -1.77 -3.11
C TYR A 230 5.48 -2.86 -2.83
N SER A 231 4.26 -2.72 -3.31
CA SER A 231 3.25 -3.78 -3.19
C SER A 231 3.58 -5.00 -4.06
N LEU A 232 4.12 -4.75 -5.26
CA LEU A 232 4.64 -5.83 -6.10
C LEU A 232 5.84 -6.52 -5.44
N LEU A 233 6.77 -5.75 -4.88
CA LEU A 233 7.93 -6.27 -4.15
C LEU A 233 7.51 -7.09 -2.92
N GLU A 234 6.54 -6.61 -2.14
CA GLU A 234 5.96 -7.31 -0.98
C GLU A 234 5.37 -8.67 -1.39
N SER A 235 4.69 -8.71 -2.54
CA SER A 235 4.13 -9.95 -3.07
C SER A 235 5.22 -10.97 -3.43
N GLU A 236 6.29 -10.53 -4.10
CA GLU A 236 7.42 -11.41 -4.42
C GLU A 236 8.18 -11.86 -3.17
N SER A 237 8.29 -10.99 -2.13
CA SER A 237 8.88 -11.37 -0.84
C SER A 237 8.12 -12.52 -0.19
N ARG A 238 6.79 -12.46 -0.15
CA ARG A 238 5.95 -13.55 0.36
C ARG A 238 6.15 -14.84 -0.41
N LEU A 239 6.13 -14.77 -1.73
CA LEU A 239 6.30 -15.93 -2.59
C LEU A 239 7.69 -16.58 -2.41
N ALA A 240 8.74 -15.76 -2.34
CA ALA A 240 10.11 -16.24 -2.16
C ALA A 240 10.32 -16.90 -0.79
N LEU A 241 9.79 -16.29 0.29
CA LEU A 241 9.84 -16.86 1.63
C LEU A 241 9.12 -18.21 1.71
N LEU A 242 7.90 -18.28 1.17
CA LEU A 242 7.13 -19.51 1.14
C LEU A 242 7.82 -20.61 0.33
N ALA A 243 8.44 -20.26 -0.82
CA ALA A 243 9.22 -21.18 -1.63
C ALA A 243 10.46 -21.73 -0.87
N ALA A 244 11.06 -20.92 0.00
CA ALA A 244 12.19 -21.32 0.83
C ALA A 244 11.77 -22.08 2.12
N GLY A 245 10.47 -22.28 2.35
CA GLY A 245 9.94 -22.93 3.55
C GLY A 245 9.90 -22.04 4.79
N LEU A 246 10.08 -20.72 4.63
CA LEU A 246 10.02 -19.72 5.70
C LEU A 246 8.60 -19.19 5.90
N ASP A 247 8.31 -18.70 7.10
CA ASP A 247 7.02 -18.09 7.42
C ASP A 247 7.10 -16.57 7.22
N PRO A 248 6.30 -15.99 6.32
CA PRO A 248 6.31 -14.55 6.06
C PRO A 248 5.88 -13.68 7.25
N THR A 249 5.20 -14.26 8.24
CA THR A 249 4.61 -13.53 9.37
C THR A 249 5.58 -13.32 10.53
N LEU A 250 6.59 -14.19 10.68
CA LEU A 250 7.55 -14.17 11.79
C LEU A 250 8.71 -13.21 11.48
N GLY A 251 8.55 -11.93 11.80
CA GLY A 251 9.54 -10.87 11.58
C GLY A 251 10.74 -10.93 12.51
N VAL A 252 11.89 -10.42 12.04
CA VAL A 252 13.10 -10.21 12.86
C VAL A 252 13.29 -8.72 13.20
N LEU A 253 12.96 -7.83 12.27
CA LEU A 253 13.04 -6.38 12.45
C LEU A 253 11.67 -5.79 12.80
N HIS A 254 10.64 -6.10 12.05
CA HIS A 254 9.29 -5.63 12.30
C HIS A 254 8.60 -6.52 13.31
N ALA A 255 8.00 -5.90 14.34
CA ALA A 255 7.23 -6.63 15.34
C ALA A 255 6.04 -7.37 14.70
N ASP A 256 5.77 -8.58 15.18
CA ASP A 256 4.65 -9.38 14.72
C ASP A 256 3.32 -8.68 15.04
N GLN A 257 2.47 -8.57 14.07
CA GLN A 257 1.15 -7.95 14.19
C GLN A 257 0.10 -8.80 13.47
N ARG A 258 -1.09 -8.78 14.00
CA ARG A 258 -2.22 -9.47 13.36
C ARG A 258 -2.44 -8.95 11.94
N ASN A 259 -2.58 -9.85 10.99
CA ASN A 259 -2.80 -9.58 9.55
C ASN A 259 -1.63 -8.79 8.91
N ARG A 260 -0.40 -9.06 9.34
CA ARG A 260 0.79 -8.43 8.76
C ARG A 260 1.86 -9.48 8.56
N ASP A 261 2.40 -9.54 7.37
CA ASP A 261 3.52 -10.42 7.02
C ASP A 261 4.84 -9.69 7.34
N SER A 262 5.17 -9.64 8.65
CA SER A 262 6.29 -8.85 9.18
C SER A 262 7.62 -9.24 8.56
N PHE A 263 7.88 -10.54 8.35
CA PHE A 263 9.12 -11.00 7.74
C PHE A 263 9.19 -10.70 6.24
N ALA A 264 8.06 -10.72 5.53
CA ALA A 264 8.03 -10.28 4.13
C ALA A 264 8.41 -8.79 4.01
N LEU A 265 8.00 -7.96 4.98
CA LEU A 265 8.43 -6.56 5.04
C LEU A 265 9.91 -6.42 5.38
N ASP A 266 10.47 -7.28 6.25
CA ASP A 266 11.90 -7.28 6.59
C ASP A 266 12.75 -7.60 5.36
N VAL A 267 12.39 -8.65 4.64
CA VAL A 267 13.15 -9.16 3.49
C VAL A 267 13.11 -8.23 2.29
N MET A 268 12.07 -7.40 2.16
CA MET A 268 12.03 -6.41 1.09
C MET A 268 12.90 -5.16 1.36
N GLU A 269 13.30 -4.90 2.62
CA GLU A 269 14.07 -3.69 2.95
C GLU A 269 15.37 -3.53 2.14
N PRO A 270 16.22 -4.56 1.95
CA PRO A 270 17.43 -4.45 1.13
C PRO A 270 17.18 -4.13 -0.35
N ILE A 271 15.96 -4.40 -0.85
CA ILE A 271 15.62 -4.25 -2.27
C ILE A 271 14.88 -2.95 -2.53
N ARG A 272 14.29 -2.32 -1.50
CA ARG A 272 13.62 -1.02 -1.65
C ARG A 272 14.47 0.01 -2.39
N PRO A 273 15.77 0.18 -2.09
CA PRO A 273 16.60 1.14 -2.82
C PRO A 273 16.73 0.85 -4.33
N ALA A 274 16.66 -0.42 -4.73
CA ALA A 274 16.66 -0.77 -6.15
C ALA A 274 15.32 -0.41 -6.84
N VAL A 275 14.21 -0.52 -6.12
CA VAL A 275 12.90 -0.02 -6.57
C VAL A 275 12.93 1.51 -6.68
N ASP A 276 13.51 2.18 -5.70
CA ASP A 276 13.66 3.63 -5.69
C ASP A 276 14.51 4.11 -6.88
N ALA A 277 15.64 3.44 -7.15
CA ALA A 277 16.47 3.71 -8.31
C ALA A 277 15.69 3.54 -9.63
N PHE A 278 14.89 2.49 -9.73
CA PHE A 278 14.02 2.27 -10.90
C PHE A 278 12.99 3.40 -11.07
N VAL A 279 12.44 3.92 -9.97
CA VAL A 279 11.53 5.09 -10.04
C VAL A 279 12.29 6.32 -10.52
N LEU A 280 13.52 6.56 -10.05
CA LEU A 280 14.35 7.66 -10.54
C LEU A 280 14.64 7.52 -12.04
N ASP A 281 15.00 6.32 -12.54
CA ASP A 281 15.16 6.04 -13.97
C ASP A 281 13.89 6.40 -14.75
N LEU A 282 12.74 5.92 -14.26
CA LEU A 282 11.45 6.18 -14.89
C LEU A 282 11.13 7.69 -14.97
N LEU A 283 11.43 8.46 -13.93
CA LEU A 283 11.19 9.90 -13.87
C LEU A 283 12.14 10.69 -14.79
N GLU A 284 13.36 10.19 -14.99
CA GLU A 284 14.35 10.79 -15.90
C GLU A 284 14.05 10.49 -17.37
N GLU A 285 13.64 9.27 -17.68
CA GLU A 285 13.48 8.78 -19.04
C GLU A 285 12.09 9.06 -19.63
N ARG A 286 11.05 9.02 -18.79
CA ARG A 286 9.65 9.06 -19.26
C ARG A 286 8.98 10.39 -18.98
N VAL A 287 8.35 10.95 -20.00
CA VAL A 287 7.37 12.05 -19.84
C VAL A 287 6.02 11.43 -19.48
N LEU A 288 5.60 11.63 -18.24
CA LEU A 288 4.33 11.14 -17.72
C LEU A 288 3.16 12.02 -18.21
N THR A 289 1.95 11.47 -18.15
CA THR A 289 0.73 12.16 -18.57
C THR A 289 -0.28 12.20 -17.43
N SER A 290 -1.23 13.13 -17.49
CA SER A 290 -2.36 13.18 -16.56
C SER A 290 -3.21 11.90 -16.58
N ARG A 291 -3.10 11.07 -17.63
CA ARG A 291 -3.83 9.80 -17.76
C ARG A 291 -3.16 8.63 -17.04
N ASP A 292 -1.87 8.75 -16.72
CA ASP A 292 -1.12 7.71 -15.98
C ASP A 292 -1.54 7.63 -14.51
N PHE A 293 -2.24 8.66 -14.02
CA PHE A 293 -2.65 8.77 -12.63
C PHE A 293 -4.11 9.18 -12.49
N VAL A 294 -4.68 8.92 -11.33
CA VAL A 294 -6.00 9.40 -10.93
C VAL A 294 -5.95 9.90 -9.49
N GLU A 295 -6.60 11.01 -9.24
CA GLU A 295 -6.89 11.47 -7.89
C GLU A 295 -8.26 10.94 -7.48
N LEU A 296 -8.30 10.17 -6.40
CA LEU A 296 -9.53 9.70 -5.81
C LEU A 296 -10.25 10.85 -5.08
N PRO A 297 -11.57 10.75 -4.82
CA PRO A 297 -12.33 11.80 -4.11
C PRO A 297 -11.77 12.19 -2.73
N ASN A 298 -11.02 11.28 -2.10
CA ASN A 298 -10.33 11.52 -0.83
C ASN A 298 -8.93 12.14 -0.99
N GLY A 299 -8.54 12.59 -2.19
CA GLY A 299 -7.27 13.24 -2.49
C GLY A 299 -6.08 12.29 -2.67
N ILE A 300 -6.31 10.97 -2.67
CA ILE A 300 -5.25 9.97 -2.88
C ILE A 300 -4.93 9.83 -4.36
N CYS A 301 -3.66 9.98 -4.72
CA CYS A 301 -3.14 9.74 -6.05
C CYS A 301 -2.89 8.24 -6.28
N ARG A 302 -3.32 7.71 -7.43
CA ARG A 302 -3.13 6.31 -7.83
C ARG A 302 -2.56 6.22 -9.24
N VAL A 303 -1.73 5.21 -9.46
CA VAL A 303 -1.28 4.82 -10.81
C VAL A 303 -2.42 4.15 -11.54
N ARG A 304 -2.53 4.39 -12.84
CA ARG A 304 -3.55 3.79 -13.73
C ARG A 304 -2.92 2.96 -14.83
N ALA A 305 -3.74 2.09 -15.41
CA ALA A 305 -3.38 1.43 -16.66
C ALA A 305 -3.27 2.47 -17.83
N PRO A 306 -2.36 2.26 -18.78
CA PRO A 306 -1.51 1.07 -18.96
C PRO A 306 -0.24 1.06 -18.09
N LEU A 307 0.07 2.14 -17.35
CA LEU A 307 1.31 2.23 -16.57
C LEU A 307 1.40 1.14 -15.49
N THR A 308 0.29 0.79 -14.82
CA THR A 308 0.27 -0.35 -13.87
C THR A 308 0.71 -1.66 -14.51
N HIS A 309 0.33 -1.89 -15.77
CA HIS A 309 0.72 -3.08 -16.52
C HIS A 309 2.23 -3.09 -16.81
N ASP A 310 2.77 -1.95 -17.30
CA ASP A 310 4.20 -1.79 -17.55
C ASP A 310 5.02 -2.04 -16.27
N LEU A 311 4.57 -1.46 -15.15
CA LEU A 311 5.24 -1.63 -13.85
C LEU A 311 5.15 -3.08 -13.32
N ALA A 312 4.06 -3.80 -13.58
CA ALA A 312 3.95 -5.20 -13.15
C ALA A 312 4.94 -6.11 -13.89
N LEU A 313 5.39 -5.73 -15.09
CA LEU A 313 6.43 -6.47 -15.81
C LEU A 313 7.80 -6.43 -15.12
N THR A 314 7.96 -5.63 -14.08
CA THR A 314 9.19 -5.61 -13.25
C THR A 314 9.26 -6.77 -12.25
N LEU A 315 8.19 -7.54 -12.03
CA LEU A 315 8.14 -8.65 -11.07
C LEU A 315 9.31 -9.65 -11.21
N PRO A 316 9.71 -10.10 -12.43
CA PRO A 316 10.86 -10.99 -12.58
C PRO A 316 12.17 -10.39 -12.06
N ARG A 317 12.37 -9.07 -12.23
CA ARG A 317 13.55 -8.36 -11.70
C ARG A 317 13.57 -8.40 -10.18
N TRP A 318 12.44 -8.12 -9.53
CA TRP A 318 12.36 -8.15 -8.07
C TRP A 318 12.58 -9.54 -7.51
N ARG A 319 12.04 -10.58 -8.16
CA ARG A 319 12.30 -11.98 -7.82
C ARG A 319 13.79 -12.33 -7.89
N GLN A 320 14.49 -11.91 -8.96
CA GLN A 320 15.92 -12.15 -9.11
C GLN A 320 16.75 -11.51 -7.99
N LEU A 321 16.44 -10.27 -7.62
CA LEU A 321 17.11 -9.58 -6.51
C LEU A 321 16.77 -10.18 -5.15
N MET A 322 15.57 -10.73 -4.99
CA MET A 322 15.08 -11.35 -3.76
C MET A 322 15.75 -12.70 -3.48
N ALA A 323 15.99 -13.49 -4.51
CA ALA A 323 16.43 -14.88 -4.38
C ALA A 323 17.72 -15.06 -3.54
N PRO A 324 18.81 -14.29 -3.74
CA PRO A 324 20.02 -14.44 -2.94
C PRO A 324 19.83 -14.02 -1.48
N ILE A 325 18.96 -13.03 -1.20
CA ILE A 325 18.66 -12.57 0.16
C ILE A 325 17.91 -13.66 0.92
N VAL A 326 16.86 -14.22 0.32
CA VAL A 326 16.08 -15.31 0.93
C VAL A 326 16.93 -16.56 1.12
N ALA A 327 17.80 -16.89 0.16
CA ALA A 327 18.73 -18.01 0.28
C ALA A 327 19.69 -17.83 1.47
N HIS A 328 20.24 -16.63 1.63
CA HIS A 328 21.11 -16.27 2.77
C HIS A 328 20.39 -16.42 4.12
N LEU A 329 19.18 -15.87 4.26
CA LEU A 329 18.37 -15.99 5.46
C LEU A 329 18.00 -17.44 5.77
N ALA A 330 17.59 -18.19 4.75
CA ALA A 330 17.29 -19.62 4.89
C ALA A 330 18.50 -20.42 5.37
N GLN A 331 19.69 -20.08 4.88
CA GLN A 331 20.94 -20.73 5.32
C GLN A 331 21.29 -20.36 6.77
N ALA A 332 21.11 -19.09 7.17
CA ALA A 332 21.32 -18.65 8.55
C ALA A 332 20.42 -19.44 9.53
N PHE A 333 19.13 -19.57 9.23
CA PHE A 333 18.21 -20.37 10.05
C PHE A 333 18.56 -21.88 10.06
N ARG A 334 19.06 -22.45 8.95
CA ARG A 334 19.53 -23.86 8.93
C ARG A 334 20.76 -24.04 9.81
N ASN A 335 21.71 -23.12 9.77
CA ASN A 335 22.93 -23.17 10.58
C ASN A 335 22.61 -23.09 12.08
N ALA A 336 21.63 -22.27 12.47
CA ALA A 336 21.18 -22.16 13.85
C ALA A 336 20.58 -23.48 14.39
N ILE A 337 19.91 -24.27 13.55
CA ILE A 337 19.46 -25.63 13.92
C ILE A 337 20.67 -26.55 14.15
N GLY A 338 21.65 -26.53 13.25
CA GLY A 338 22.86 -27.38 13.34
C GLY A 338 23.64 -27.11 14.63
N SER A 339 23.80 -25.86 15.00
CA SER A 339 24.47 -25.47 16.26
C SER A 339 23.68 -25.81 17.53
N ALA A 340 22.35 -25.82 17.47
CA ALA A 340 21.51 -26.27 18.58
C ALA A 340 21.57 -27.80 18.76
N ILE A 341 21.56 -28.56 17.66
CA ILE A 341 21.69 -30.03 17.67
C ILE A 341 23.10 -30.46 18.11
N GLY A 342 24.14 -29.75 17.70
CA GLY A 342 25.54 -30.04 18.11
C GLY A 342 25.76 -29.82 19.61
N ARG A 343 25.04 -28.89 20.25
CA ARG A 343 25.05 -28.66 21.71
C ARG A 343 24.26 -29.72 22.48
N THR A 344 23.22 -30.31 21.86
CA THR A 344 22.44 -31.39 22.47
C THR A 344 22.99 -32.79 22.15
N ALA A 345 23.81 -32.96 21.11
CA ALA A 345 24.43 -34.23 20.72
C ALA A 345 25.68 -34.59 21.56
N GLY A 346 26.10 -33.73 22.52
CA GLY A 346 26.95 -34.16 23.66
C GLY A 346 26.19 -35.05 24.64
N SER A 347 24.90 -35.34 24.44
CA SER A 347 24.09 -36.27 25.23
C SER A 347 23.08 -36.96 24.31
N SER A 348 23.49 -38.20 23.90
CA SER A 348 22.63 -39.35 23.49
C SER A 348 21.85 -39.35 22.17
N ALA A 349 22.17 -40.39 21.38
CA ALA A 349 21.34 -41.24 20.48
C ALA A 349 20.92 -40.72 19.09
N ALA A 350 21.43 -41.46 18.10
CA ALA A 350 21.21 -41.34 16.66
C ALA A 350 19.84 -41.83 16.20
N ILE A 351 19.22 -41.09 15.26
CA ILE A 351 18.14 -41.56 14.38
C ILE A 351 18.65 -41.48 12.92
N PRO A 352 18.44 -42.52 12.08
CA PRO A 352 19.06 -42.61 10.77
C PRO A 352 18.42 -41.69 9.72
N ARG A 353 19.30 -41.17 8.86
CA ARG A 353 18.96 -40.39 7.66
C ARG A 353 18.73 -41.29 6.47
N THR A 354 17.62 -41.12 5.75
CA THR A 354 17.50 -41.56 4.37
C THR A 354 17.87 -40.41 3.44
N SER A 355 18.83 -40.69 2.59
CA SER A 355 19.30 -39.80 1.51
C SER A 355 18.38 -39.95 0.30
N ASP A 356 17.98 -38.87 -0.34
CA ASP A 356 18.07 -38.79 -1.79
C ASP A 356 18.10 -37.36 -2.33
N SER A 357 18.85 -37.26 -3.35
CA SER A 357 19.60 -36.18 -3.91
C SER A 357 19.01 -35.62 -5.21
N ARG A 358 19.57 -34.46 -5.59
CA ARG A 358 19.74 -33.90 -6.93
C ARG A 358 18.53 -33.26 -7.58
N ILE A 359 18.63 -31.95 -7.75
CA ILE A 359 18.53 -31.28 -9.06
C ILE A 359 19.30 -29.95 -8.95
N ALA A 360 20.43 -29.90 -9.68
CA ALA A 360 21.17 -28.69 -10.00
C ALA A 360 20.67 -28.16 -11.35
N ALA A 361 20.20 -26.93 -11.42
CA ALA A 361 19.92 -26.24 -12.68
C ALA A 361 20.96 -25.13 -12.89
N LYS A 362 21.66 -25.20 -14.02
CA LYS A 362 22.61 -24.19 -14.53
C LYS A 362 21.88 -22.87 -14.91
N PRO A 363 22.51 -21.72 -14.74
CA PRO A 363 21.94 -20.44 -15.23
C PRO A 363 22.22 -20.26 -16.73
N ALA A 364 21.24 -19.78 -17.47
CA ALA A 364 21.35 -19.37 -18.87
C ALA A 364 21.69 -17.86 -18.98
N PRO A 365 22.34 -17.43 -20.08
CA PRO A 365 22.96 -16.12 -20.20
C PRO A 365 21.97 -14.98 -20.50
N ILE A 366 22.38 -13.80 -20.04
CA ILE A 366 21.67 -12.50 -20.08
C ILE A 366 21.70 -11.95 -21.52
N ALA A 367 20.54 -11.60 -22.06
CA ALA A 367 20.40 -10.82 -23.30
C ALA A 367 20.15 -9.34 -22.98
N SER A 368 20.86 -8.50 -23.71
CA SER A 368 20.93 -7.05 -23.62
C SER A 368 19.69 -6.29 -24.17
N PRO A 369 19.64 -4.94 -24.06
CA PRO A 369 18.40 -4.17 -23.84
C PRO A 369 17.62 -3.83 -25.12
N LEU A 370 16.34 -3.59 -24.94
CA LEU A 370 15.40 -3.15 -25.97
C LEU A 370 15.68 -1.71 -26.43
N VAL A 371 16.04 -1.59 -27.71
CA VAL A 371 16.11 -0.34 -28.46
C VAL A 371 14.71 0.08 -28.89
N ALA A 372 14.31 1.29 -28.52
CA ALA A 372 13.04 1.90 -28.91
C ALA A 372 13.11 2.43 -30.35
N THR A 373 12.18 1.99 -31.22
CA THR A 373 11.95 2.53 -32.55
C THR A 373 11.03 3.77 -32.53
N PRO A 374 11.29 4.81 -33.32
CA PRO A 374 10.50 6.05 -33.31
C PRO A 374 9.19 5.91 -34.12
N ARG A 375 8.07 6.31 -33.52
CA ARG A 375 6.77 6.43 -34.20
C ARG A 375 6.62 7.76 -34.90
N ARG A 376 6.23 7.71 -36.20
CA ARG A 376 5.84 8.81 -37.09
C ARG A 376 4.78 9.72 -36.49
N GLN A 377 5.01 11.03 -36.54
CA GLN A 377 4.02 12.08 -36.26
C GLN A 377 2.95 12.14 -37.36
N GLN A 378 1.68 12.05 -36.99
CA GLN A 378 0.56 12.50 -37.79
C GLN A 378 -0.05 13.78 -37.21
N GLN A 379 -0.06 14.82 -38.01
CA GLN A 379 -0.66 16.12 -37.74
C GLN A 379 -2.19 16.01 -37.64
N ARG A 380 -2.79 16.58 -36.60
CA ARG A 380 -4.25 16.76 -36.46
C ARG A 380 -4.60 18.23 -36.30
N ARG A 381 -5.63 18.64 -37.07
CA ARG A 381 -6.25 19.98 -37.14
C ARG A 381 -6.98 20.34 -35.82
N PRO A 382 -7.16 21.65 -35.52
CA PRO A 382 -7.82 22.10 -34.30
C PRO A 382 -9.34 22.09 -34.41
N TYR A 383 -10.02 21.71 -33.31
CA TYR A 383 -11.49 21.75 -33.17
C TYR A 383 -11.89 22.90 -32.25
N ALA A 384 -12.76 23.79 -32.72
CA ALA A 384 -13.34 24.90 -31.98
C ALA A 384 -14.61 24.40 -31.27
N GLY A 385 -14.59 24.43 -29.91
CA GLY A 385 -15.73 24.07 -29.07
C GLY A 385 -16.35 25.30 -28.40
N LYS A 386 -17.67 25.42 -28.51
CA LYS A 386 -18.51 26.48 -27.93
C LYS A 386 -18.48 26.48 -26.40
N ALA A 387 -18.31 27.63 -25.80
CA ALA A 387 -18.41 27.88 -24.37
C ALA A 387 -19.88 27.86 -23.89
N TRP A 388 -20.15 27.15 -22.81
CA TRP A 388 -21.43 27.18 -22.10
C TRP A 388 -21.27 28.09 -20.87
N SER A 389 -22.00 29.22 -20.88
CA SER A 389 -22.04 30.20 -19.78
C SER A 389 -23.29 29.96 -18.94
N SER A 390 -23.08 29.57 -17.67
CA SER A 390 -24.14 29.65 -16.64
C SER A 390 -24.11 31.02 -15.96
N PRO A 391 -25.26 31.63 -15.61
CA PRO A 391 -25.28 32.94 -14.95
C PRO A 391 -24.74 32.81 -13.51
N ARG A 392 -23.71 33.62 -13.21
CA ARG A 392 -23.16 33.77 -11.85
C ARG A 392 -24.12 34.62 -11.02
N ALA A 393 -24.56 34.07 -9.87
CA ALA A 393 -25.15 34.88 -8.82
C ALA A 393 -24.10 35.85 -8.25
N GLU A 394 -24.44 37.13 -8.10
CA GLU A 394 -23.56 38.14 -7.51
C GLU A 394 -23.17 37.77 -6.07
N PRO A 395 -21.89 37.90 -5.70
CA PRO A 395 -21.45 37.61 -4.34
C PRO A 395 -21.86 38.76 -3.40
N LEU A 396 -22.60 38.42 -2.33
CA LEU A 396 -22.84 39.30 -1.21
C LEU A 396 -21.54 39.87 -0.66
N ALA A 397 -21.40 41.18 -0.56
CA ALA A 397 -20.24 41.89 -0.05
C ALA A 397 -19.91 41.42 1.38
N LEU A 398 -18.71 40.87 1.56
CA LEU A 398 -18.19 40.41 2.85
C LEU A 398 -17.67 41.63 3.63
N VAL A 399 -18.24 41.93 4.81
CA VAL A 399 -17.69 42.92 5.74
C VAL A 399 -16.38 42.39 6.33
N PRO A 400 -15.25 43.10 6.15
CA PRO A 400 -13.98 42.68 6.71
C PRO A 400 -14.00 42.71 8.25
N THR A 401 -13.53 41.63 8.88
CA THR A 401 -13.29 41.59 10.34
C THR A 401 -11.79 41.76 10.61
N ALA A 402 -11.45 42.37 11.75
CA ALA A 402 -10.04 42.55 12.13
C ALA A 402 -9.40 41.20 12.52
N CYS A 403 -8.16 40.97 12.08
CA CYS A 403 -7.39 39.83 12.49
C CYS A 403 -7.08 39.87 14.00
N ALA A 404 -7.41 38.80 14.72
CA ALA A 404 -7.20 38.71 16.16
C ALA A 404 -5.72 38.75 16.60
N SER A 405 -4.76 38.55 15.67
CA SER A 405 -3.33 38.57 15.97
C SER A 405 -2.64 39.86 15.58
N CYS A 406 -3.00 40.53 14.46
CA CYS A 406 -2.29 41.68 13.94
C CYS A 406 -3.18 42.85 13.53
N GLY A 407 -4.50 42.79 13.74
CA GLY A 407 -5.47 43.84 13.41
C GLY A 407 -5.77 44.05 11.93
N LYS A 408 -5.05 43.43 11.00
CA LYS A 408 -5.28 43.59 9.56
C LYS A 408 -6.66 43.04 9.13
N PRO A 409 -7.34 43.63 8.12
CA PRO A 409 -8.65 43.18 7.70
C PRO A 409 -8.63 41.75 7.12
N VAL A 410 -9.61 40.92 7.53
CA VAL A 410 -9.82 39.55 7.07
C VAL A 410 -11.12 39.49 6.27
N VAL A 411 -11.02 39.22 4.97
CA VAL A 411 -12.17 39.25 4.04
C VAL A 411 -12.84 37.85 3.89
N LYS A 412 -12.31 36.80 4.54
CA LYS A 412 -12.84 35.43 4.39
C LYS A 412 -13.81 35.06 5.51
N ARG A 413 -14.99 34.57 5.13
CA ARG A 413 -16.07 34.16 6.05
C ARG A 413 -15.59 33.16 7.12
N ARG A 414 -15.86 33.43 8.41
CA ARG A 414 -15.50 32.59 9.58
C ARG A 414 -14.01 32.49 9.91
N ARG A 415 -13.15 33.38 9.40
CA ARG A 415 -11.73 33.40 9.80
C ARG A 415 -11.51 34.48 10.86
N ARG A 416 -10.76 34.08 11.91
CA ARG A 416 -10.32 34.99 12.98
C ARG A 416 -8.94 35.60 12.72
N HIS A 417 -8.16 35.07 11.77
CA HIS A 417 -6.78 35.45 11.49
C HIS A 417 -6.55 35.63 10.00
N CYS A 418 -5.70 36.59 9.63
CA CYS A 418 -5.30 36.81 8.24
C CYS A 418 -4.36 35.72 7.71
N ASP A 419 -4.24 35.61 6.39
CA ASP A 419 -3.42 34.57 5.75
C ASP A 419 -1.94 34.66 6.14
N ALA A 420 -1.41 35.85 6.50
CA ALA A 420 -0.05 36.02 6.99
C ALA A 420 0.19 35.47 8.41
N CYS A 421 -0.80 35.58 9.31
CA CYS A 421 -0.68 35.08 10.69
C CYS A 421 -1.02 33.59 10.86
N ILE A 422 -1.77 33.00 9.93
CA ILE A 422 -2.18 31.59 10.01
C ILE A 422 -0.99 30.61 10.05
N PRO A 423 0.06 30.74 9.22
CA PRO A 423 1.20 29.83 9.25
C PRO A 423 1.90 29.80 10.61
N GLU A 424 2.17 30.96 11.20
CA GLU A 424 2.85 31.08 12.51
C GLU A 424 1.99 30.50 13.65
N LEU A 425 0.68 30.78 13.65
CA LEU A 425 -0.26 30.23 14.61
C LEU A 425 -0.40 28.70 14.49
N ARG A 426 -0.36 28.16 13.26
CA ARG A 426 -0.35 26.71 13.04
C ARG A 426 0.90 26.06 13.58
N VAL A 427 2.07 26.67 13.36
CA VAL A 427 3.34 26.18 13.90
C VAL A 427 3.35 26.25 15.42
N ALA A 428 2.93 27.37 16.02
CA ALA A 428 2.85 27.54 17.46
C ALA A 428 1.86 26.53 18.11
N HIS A 429 0.71 26.33 17.50
CA HIS A 429 -0.28 25.34 17.96
C HIS A 429 0.25 23.90 17.81
N ALA A 430 0.85 23.57 16.66
CA ALA A 430 1.46 22.25 16.44
C ALA A 430 2.58 21.98 17.46
N ASN A 431 3.43 22.95 17.75
CA ASN A 431 4.49 22.82 18.75
C ASN A 431 3.92 22.62 20.16
N LYS A 432 2.85 23.33 20.54
CA LYS A 432 2.18 23.12 21.83
C LYS A 432 1.57 21.71 21.93
N VAL A 433 0.90 21.24 20.88
CA VAL A 433 0.30 19.90 20.83
C VAL A 433 1.39 18.81 20.91
N VAL A 434 2.48 18.99 20.18
CA VAL A 434 3.63 18.05 20.20
C VAL A 434 4.31 18.04 21.57
N ALA A 435 4.50 19.22 22.19
CA ALA A 435 5.08 19.31 23.53
C ALA A 435 4.20 18.66 24.60
N ALA A 436 2.89 18.89 24.54
CA ALA A 436 1.92 18.26 25.46
C ALA A 436 1.86 16.73 25.24
N ALA A 437 1.90 16.27 23.99
CA ALA A 437 1.92 14.85 23.68
C ALA A 437 3.22 14.17 24.13
N ARG A 438 4.37 14.82 23.96
CA ARG A 438 5.68 14.32 24.46
C ARG A 438 5.69 14.26 25.99
N LYS A 439 5.18 15.28 26.67
CA LYS A 439 5.09 15.29 28.14
C LYS A 439 4.21 14.14 28.64
N ALA A 440 3.02 13.98 28.06
CA ALA A 440 2.10 12.90 28.42
C ALA A 440 2.67 11.50 28.11
N LEU A 441 3.45 11.35 27.04
CA LEU A 441 4.15 10.10 26.72
C LEU A 441 5.29 9.81 27.69
N ALA A 442 6.07 10.84 28.09
CA ALA A 442 7.15 10.70 29.05
C ALA A 442 6.63 10.35 30.45
N GLU A 443 5.55 10.99 30.90
CA GLU A 443 4.89 10.69 32.17
C GLU A 443 4.35 9.25 32.21
N ARG A 444 3.84 8.74 31.11
CA ARG A 444 3.33 7.37 30.99
C ARG A 444 4.43 6.33 30.83
N ALA A 445 5.52 6.67 30.12
CA ALA A 445 6.70 5.81 30.04
C ALA A 445 7.38 5.65 31.40
N ALA A 446 7.44 6.73 32.20
CA ALA A 446 7.95 6.69 33.59
C ALA A 446 7.04 5.86 34.50
N ALA A 447 5.75 5.74 34.20
CA ALA A 447 4.79 4.91 34.93
C ALA A 447 4.73 3.44 34.43
N GLY A 448 5.53 3.05 33.43
CA GLY A 448 5.55 1.69 32.88
C GLY A 448 4.28 1.30 32.11
N GLU A 449 3.42 2.27 31.75
CA GLU A 449 2.17 2.02 31.03
C GLU A 449 2.23 2.48 29.57
N ASP A 450 1.97 1.53 28.63
CA ASP A 450 1.47 1.90 27.27
C ASP A 450 -0.06 1.84 27.27
N PRO A 451 -0.75 2.98 27.41
CA PRO A 451 -2.21 2.98 27.56
C PRO A 451 -2.95 2.65 26.27
N ARG A 452 -2.27 2.60 25.12
CA ARG A 452 -2.89 2.25 23.84
C ARG A 452 -2.86 0.75 23.56
N ASN A 453 -1.84 0.05 24.06
CA ASN A 453 -1.58 -1.36 23.81
C ASN A 453 -1.50 -2.22 25.06
N SER A 454 -1.83 -1.67 26.24
CA SER A 454 -1.88 -2.46 27.47
C SER A 454 -2.85 -3.65 27.34
N ARG A 455 -2.55 -4.76 28.02
CA ARG A 455 -3.45 -5.93 28.06
C ARG A 455 -4.88 -5.54 28.47
N GLU A 456 -5.01 -4.58 29.37
CA GLU A 456 -6.30 -4.09 29.85
C GLU A 456 -7.05 -3.27 28.79
N ALA A 457 -6.37 -2.37 28.07
CA ALA A 457 -6.96 -1.61 26.97
C ALA A 457 -7.41 -2.52 25.80
N ASN A 458 -6.63 -3.55 25.50
CA ASN A 458 -6.99 -4.56 24.50
C ASN A 458 -8.18 -5.41 24.95
N ARG A 459 -8.23 -5.80 26.24
CA ARG A 459 -9.35 -6.54 26.82
C ARG A 459 -10.64 -5.69 26.80
N LYS A 460 -10.58 -4.41 27.19
CA LYS A 460 -11.74 -3.48 27.15
C LYS A 460 -12.23 -3.28 25.71
N ARG A 461 -11.33 -3.10 24.75
CA ARG A 461 -11.71 -3.00 23.30
C ARG A 461 -12.31 -4.30 22.78
N GLY A 462 -11.74 -5.44 23.14
CA GLY A 462 -12.27 -6.75 22.79
C GLY A 462 -13.66 -6.99 23.36
N ALA A 463 -13.88 -6.68 24.64
CA ALA A 463 -15.18 -6.79 25.29
C ALA A 463 -16.23 -5.87 24.68
N ALA A 464 -15.88 -4.61 24.37
CA ALA A 464 -16.77 -3.66 23.73
C ALA A 464 -17.15 -4.09 22.29
N ASN A 465 -16.21 -4.68 21.55
CA ASN A 465 -16.49 -5.25 20.24
C ASN A 465 -17.39 -6.48 20.32
N ALA A 466 -17.11 -7.40 21.24
CA ALA A 466 -17.95 -8.59 21.45
C ALA A 466 -19.38 -8.21 21.83
N GLU A 467 -19.54 -7.25 22.73
CA GLU A 467 -20.85 -6.71 23.13
C GLU A 467 -21.61 -6.08 21.97
N ARG A 468 -20.92 -5.31 21.13
CA ARG A 468 -21.52 -4.73 19.92
C ARG A 468 -21.97 -5.81 18.93
N HIS A 469 -21.16 -6.86 18.73
CA HIS A 469 -21.53 -7.99 17.87
C HIS A 469 -22.71 -8.77 18.43
N ARG A 470 -22.75 -9.00 19.75
CA ARG A 470 -23.87 -9.66 20.41
C ARG A 470 -25.17 -8.88 20.18
N ARG A 471 -25.20 -7.57 20.49
CA ARG A 471 -26.40 -6.73 20.28
C ARG A 471 -26.85 -6.66 18.83
N ASN A 472 -25.90 -6.68 17.89
CA ASN A 472 -26.24 -6.70 16.46
C ASN A 472 -26.87 -8.03 16.07
N HIS A 473 -26.39 -9.14 16.63
CA HIS A 473 -26.91 -10.48 16.38
C HIS A 473 -28.29 -10.68 17.02
N GLU A 474 -28.46 -10.28 18.28
CA GLU A 474 -29.74 -10.32 18.99
C GLU A 474 -30.80 -9.55 18.20
N TRP A 475 -30.50 -8.32 17.79
CA TRP A 475 -31.42 -7.53 16.99
C TRP A 475 -31.78 -8.21 15.66
N ALA A 476 -30.80 -8.81 14.98
CA ALA A 476 -31.04 -9.51 13.71
C ALA A 476 -31.92 -10.78 13.86
N CYS A 477 -31.86 -11.42 15.03
CA CYS A 477 -32.74 -12.56 15.34
C CYS A 477 -34.17 -12.14 15.65
N GLU A 478 -34.36 -10.94 16.24
CA GLU A 478 -35.66 -10.42 16.64
C GLU A 478 -36.42 -9.73 15.49
N HIS A 479 -35.69 -9.18 14.50
CA HIS A 479 -36.24 -8.40 13.41
C HIS A 479 -35.97 -9.10 12.08
N GLY A 480 -37.02 -9.49 11.39
CA GLY A 480 -36.95 -10.07 10.04
C GLY A 480 -36.49 -9.05 8.98
N ASP A 481 -36.40 -9.51 7.73
CA ASP A 481 -36.04 -8.67 6.60
C ASP A 481 -37.22 -7.75 6.22
N GLU A 482 -37.26 -6.52 6.72
CA GLU A 482 -38.36 -5.56 6.51
C GLU A 482 -38.39 -4.93 5.11
N GLY A 483 -37.72 -5.53 4.11
CA GLY A 483 -37.74 -5.06 2.72
C GLY A 483 -36.98 -3.75 2.44
N ARG A 484 -36.33 -3.17 3.45
CA ARG A 484 -35.49 -1.97 3.32
C ARG A 484 -34.04 -2.38 3.16
N ASP A 485 -33.45 -2.15 2.00
CA ASP A 485 -32.06 -2.51 1.73
C ASP A 485 -31.09 -1.33 1.97
N ALA A 486 -29.78 -1.61 1.84
CA ALA A 486 -28.71 -0.63 1.98
C ALA A 486 -28.84 0.50 0.94
N ALA A 487 -29.27 0.21 -0.27
CA ALA A 487 -29.44 1.16 -1.34
C ALA A 487 -30.58 2.15 -1.03
N TRP A 488 -31.67 1.65 -0.47
CA TRP A 488 -32.77 2.46 0.03
C TRP A 488 -32.29 3.45 1.10
N PHE A 489 -31.52 2.99 2.11
CA PHE A 489 -31.02 3.86 3.17
C PHE A 489 -30.12 5.00 2.64
N VAL A 490 -29.24 4.67 1.70
CA VAL A 490 -28.34 5.68 1.08
C VAL A 490 -29.13 6.71 0.28
N ARG A 491 -30.16 6.30 -0.42
CA ARG A 491 -30.96 7.19 -1.28
C ARG A 491 -31.92 8.06 -0.46
N GLU A 492 -32.60 7.50 0.55
CA GLU A 492 -33.69 8.17 1.25
C GLU A 492 -33.27 8.86 2.57
N VAL A 493 -32.27 8.33 3.28
CA VAL A 493 -31.92 8.78 4.63
C VAL A 493 -30.66 9.64 4.64
N VAL A 494 -29.60 9.19 3.97
CA VAL A 494 -28.29 9.88 3.99
C VAL A 494 -28.36 11.34 3.53
N PRO A 495 -29.08 11.72 2.44
CA PRO A 495 -29.16 13.11 2.02
C PRO A 495 -29.85 14.01 3.05
N LYS A 496 -30.84 13.48 3.77
CA LYS A 496 -31.57 14.20 4.83
C LYS A 496 -30.70 14.43 6.07
N LEU A 497 -29.82 13.46 6.41
CA LEU A 497 -28.89 13.59 7.53
C LEU A 497 -27.89 14.73 7.38
N ALA A 498 -27.61 15.19 6.17
CA ALA A 498 -26.74 16.34 5.93
C ALA A 498 -27.20 17.63 6.64
N ARG A 499 -28.49 17.77 6.92
CA ARG A 499 -29.10 18.92 7.58
C ARG A 499 -28.93 18.92 9.10
N TYR A 500 -28.58 17.78 9.70
CA TYR A 500 -28.48 17.61 11.14
C TYR A 500 -27.05 17.73 11.66
N PRO A 501 -26.83 18.32 12.85
CA PRO A 501 -25.51 18.34 13.47
C PRO A 501 -25.12 16.94 13.92
N LEU A 502 -23.80 16.67 13.93
CA LEU A 502 -23.29 15.35 14.33
C LEU A 502 -23.69 14.93 15.74
N SER A 503 -23.87 15.91 16.64
CA SER A 503 -24.36 15.67 18.01
C SER A 503 -25.77 15.11 18.04
N ALA A 504 -26.67 15.58 17.19
CA ALA A 504 -28.05 15.05 17.10
C ALA A 504 -28.06 13.60 16.60
N ILE A 505 -27.24 13.30 15.58
CA ILE A 505 -27.08 11.93 15.06
C ILE A 505 -26.49 11.01 16.15
N ALA A 506 -25.49 11.50 16.90
CA ALA A 506 -24.88 10.75 17.98
C ALA A 506 -25.85 10.47 19.13
N THR A 507 -26.67 11.45 19.51
CA THR A 507 -27.69 11.30 20.54
C THR A 507 -28.75 10.27 20.12
N ALA A 508 -29.21 10.32 18.87
CA ALA A 508 -30.22 9.39 18.35
C ALA A 508 -29.70 7.94 18.26
N THR A 509 -28.43 7.74 17.96
CA THR A 509 -27.88 6.40 17.67
C THR A 509 -27.00 5.83 18.77
N GLY A 510 -26.52 6.64 19.71
CA GLY A 510 -25.49 6.25 20.68
C GLY A 510 -24.09 6.00 20.06
N LEU A 511 -23.87 6.40 18.81
CA LEU A 511 -22.62 6.20 18.09
C LEU A 511 -21.64 7.35 18.31
N SER A 512 -20.33 7.09 18.11
CA SER A 512 -19.31 8.12 18.21
C SER A 512 -19.46 9.18 17.12
N LEU A 513 -19.08 10.44 17.40
CA LEU A 513 -19.12 11.54 16.42
C LEU A 513 -18.37 11.21 15.13
N ALA A 514 -17.24 10.47 15.21
CA ALA A 514 -16.49 10.03 14.05
C ALA A 514 -17.29 9.04 13.19
N THR A 515 -18.04 8.12 13.81
CA THR A 515 -18.95 7.19 13.12
C THR A 515 -20.12 7.95 12.51
N CYS A 516 -20.73 8.87 13.25
CA CYS A 516 -21.82 9.71 12.75
C CYS A 516 -21.41 10.58 11.56
N SER A 517 -20.18 11.08 11.54
CA SER A 517 -19.63 11.82 10.39
C SER A 517 -19.56 10.93 9.14
N ARG A 518 -19.11 9.68 9.28
CA ARG A 518 -19.05 8.73 8.16
C ARG A 518 -20.42 8.29 7.67
N ILE A 519 -21.38 8.14 8.58
CA ILE A 519 -22.77 7.83 8.22
C ILE A 519 -23.38 9.02 7.46
N ARG A 520 -23.23 10.24 7.97
CA ARG A 520 -23.74 11.46 7.33
C ARG A 520 -23.15 11.71 5.94
N SER A 521 -21.89 11.34 5.71
CA SER A 521 -21.23 11.43 4.40
C SER A 521 -21.52 10.25 3.46
N GLY A 522 -22.30 9.26 3.91
CA GLY A 522 -22.54 8.03 3.14
C GLY A 522 -21.34 7.10 2.99
N SER A 523 -20.21 7.42 3.65
CA SER A 523 -18.99 6.60 3.55
C SER A 523 -19.02 5.35 4.43
N GLN A 524 -19.99 5.25 5.34
CA GLN A 524 -20.25 4.09 6.18
C GLN A 524 -21.75 3.92 6.42
N LEU A 525 -22.26 2.70 6.18
CA LEU A 525 -23.61 2.35 6.57
C LEU A 525 -23.67 1.95 8.05
N PRO A 526 -24.63 2.48 8.82
CA PRO A 526 -24.89 1.99 10.17
C PRO A 526 -25.54 0.61 10.12
N HIS A 527 -25.39 -0.18 11.20
CA HIS A 527 -26.15 -1.40 11.35
C HIS A 527 -27.67 -1.10 11.37
N ARG A 528 -28.50 -1.97 10.82
CA ARG A 528 -29.97 -1.79 10.66
C ARG A 528 -30.66 -1.38 11.97
N ARG A 529 -30.24 -1.86 13.12
CA ARG A 529 -30.77 -1.47 14.45
C ARG A 529 -30.77 0.02 14.75
N HIS A 530 -30.01 0.82 13.99
CA HIS A 530 -29.95 2.28 14.14
C HIS A 530 -30.81 3.01 13.11
N TRP A 531 -31.40 2.29 12.15
CA TRP A 531 -32.13 2.91 11.04
C TRP A 531 -33.40 3.61 11.50
N ASP A 532 -34.18 2.99 12.39
CA ASP A 532 -35.42 3.58 12.90
C ASP A 532 -35.17 4.86 13.69
N ALA A 533 -34.10 4.88 14.51
CA ALA A 533 -33.70 6.09 15.23
C ALA A 533 -33.23 7.20 14.29
N LEU A 534 -32.57 6.86 13.18
CA LEU A 534 -32.17 7.83 12.15
C LEU A 534 -33.33 8.30 11.30
N LEU A 535 -34.29 7.43 11.00
CA LEU A 535 -35.54 7.77 10.34
C LEU A 535 -36.36 8.73 11.19
N ALA A 536 -36.61 8.40 12.44
CA ALA A 536 -37.31 9.27 13.38
C ALA A 536 -36.65 10.65 13.56
N LEU A 537 -35.31 10.73 13.37
CA LEU A 537 -34.58 12.00 13.38
C LEU A 537 -34.83 12.84 12.12
N VAL A 538 -34.94 12.21 10.94
CA VAL A 538 -35.06 12.93 9.64
C VAL A 538 -36.50 13.18 9.23
N GLU A 539 -37.48 12.59 9.91
CA GLU A 539 -38.92 12.78 9.74
C GLU A 539 -39.49 13.87 10.67
N ARG A 540 -38.69 14.30 11.66
CA ARG A 540 -38.97 15.51 12.49
C ARG A 540 -38.56 16.77 11.75
#